data_eed6be6e0f1e57bed542adaef64290ba
#
_entry.id   eed6be6e0f1e57bed542adaef64290ba
#
_cell.length_a   1.000
_cell.length_b   1.000
_cell.length_c   1.000
_cell.angle_alpha   90.00
_cell.angle_beta   90.00
_cell.angle_gamma   90.00
#
_symmetry.space_group_name_H-M   'P 1'
#
loop_
_entity.id
_entity.type
_entity.pdbx_description
1 polymer ?
#
loop_
_entity_poly.entity_id
_entity_poly.type
_entity_poly.pdbx_seq_one_letter_code
_entity_poly.pdbx_strand_id
1 'polypeptide(L)'
;MKKLFIAAFMFVSTFGTNVMADGHAIKMGIILGFTGPIESLTPAMAGSAELAFKEASDSGSLLGGKKIEVVRADSTCVDSAAATAAAEGVISQGVAAIMGADCSGVTGAINANVAVPNGVLMVSPSATSPGLSKIADNGTFWRTAPSDAMGGKVLAKLALSRGLESIAVTYTNNDYGKGLAEVFEAAFASGGGTITASASHEDGKADYSSEVGVLASAGGDALLVIGYIDDGGKGMIEASLDSGAFDLFVLSDGMIGQSIVDNIGADLEGSFGSMPGAISKGSAKFGDLAAANGMDGMAPYVGESYDAAAIIALAIQAGGSADRQSILSNISKVSNAPGIVINPGQLSYGLQMLAAGKEINYQGATDVEFNVFGDAAGAFKELEVSGGAFATMGAL
;
A
#
# COMPACT_ATOMS: atom_id res chain seq x y z
N MET A 1 15.65 -50.10 76.08
CA MET A 1 14.55 -49.33 75.47
C MET A 1 15.17 -48.40 74.44
N LYS A 2 15.22 -48.84 73.14
CA LYS A 2 15.77 -48.06 72.03
C LYS A 2 14.61 -47.40 71.30
N LYS A 3 14.56 -46.08 71.27
CA LYS A 3 13.57 -45.28 70.50
C LYS A 3 14.05 -45.12 69.10
N LEU A 4 13.29 -45.64 68.13
CA LEU A 4 13.52 -45.53 66.70
C LEU A 4 12.87 -44.24 66.23
N PHE A 5 13.63 -43.27 65.70
CA PHE A 5 13.12 -42.09 65.03
C PHE A 5 13.01 -42.39 63.54
N ILE A 6 11.81 -42.40 63.00
CA ILE A 6 11.53 -42.48 61.57
C ILE A 6 11.44 -41.04 61.05
N ALA A 7 12.41 -40.60 60.27
CA ALA A 7 12.35 -39.33 59.51
C ALA A 7 11.53 -39.56 58.18
N ALA A 8 10.36 -38.95 58.12
CA ALA A 8 9.59 -38.93 56.89
C ALA A 8 10.14 -37.85 55.96
N PHE A 9 10.70 -38.25 54.84
CA PHE A 9 11.13 -37.37 53.77
C PHE A 9 9.90 -37.01 52.92
N MET A 10 9.38 -35.76 53.01
CA MET A 10 8.32 -35.24 52.15
C MET A 10 8.95 -34.85 50.83
N PHE A 11 8.67 -35.61 49.79
CA PHE A 11 8.98 -35.28 48.38
C PHE A 11 7.95 -34.20 47.94
N VAL A 12 8.35 -32.95 47.86
CA VAL A 12 7.56 -31.90 47.23
C VAL A 12 7.80 -32.00 45.71
N SER A 13 6.91 -32.68 45.04
CA SER A 13 6.84 -32.64 43.54
C SER A 13 6.26 -31.31 43.14
N THR A 14 7.11 -30.40 42.68
CA THR A 14 6.68 -29.20 41.94
C THR A 14 6.12 -29.63 40.61
N PHE A 15 4.80 -29.74 40.53
CA PHE A 15 4.10 -29.76 39.25
C PHE A 15 4.33 -28.39 38.60
N GLY A 16 5.29 -28.32 37.70
CA GLY A 16 5.36 -27.22 36.73
C GLY A 16 4.09 -27.24 35.89
N THR A 17 3.19 -26.31 36.17
CA THR A 17 2.10 -26.03 35.21
C THR A 17 2.73 -25.51 33.93
N ASN A 18 2.85 -26.39 32.93
CA ASN A 18 3.01 -25.94 31.57
C ASN A 18 1.76 -25.09 31.28
N VAL A 19 1.90 -23.79 31.36
CA VAL A 19 0.96 -22.87 30.78
C VAL A 19 1.06 -23.14 29.27
N MET A 20 0.16 -23.97 28.75
CA MET A 20 -0.05 -24.08 27.34
C MET A 20 -0.42 -22.66 26.89
N ALA A 21 0.49 -22.01 26.18
CA ALA A 21 0.18 -20.77 25.52
C ALA A 21 -1.07 -21.02 24.67
N ASP A 22 -2.11 -20.24 24.92
CA ASP A 22 -3.40 -20.32 24.22
C ASP A 22 -3.11 -20.31 22.71
N GLY A 23 -3.35 -21.44 22.05
CA GLY A 23 -2.82 -21.76 20.71
C GLY A 23 -3.52 -21.03 19.58
N HIS A 24 -4.32 -19.96 19.87
CA HIS A 24 -5.01 -19.22 18.84
C HIS A 24 -4.03 -18.39 17.99
N ALA A 25 -4.15 -18.51 16.67
CA ALA A 25 -3.45 -17.68 15.71
C ALA A 25 -3.86 -16.21 15.88
N ILE A 26 -2.95 -15.29 15.56
CA ILE A 26 -3.24 -13.87 15.52
C ILE A 26 -3.93 -13.60 14.18
N LYS A 27 -5.16 -13.11 14.20
CA LYS A 27 -5.88 -12.78 12.97
C LYS A 27 -5.51 -11.39 12.48
N MET A 28 -5.23 -11.28 11.17
CA MET A 28 -4.93 -10.05 10.45
C MET A 28 -5.91 -9.85 9.30
N GLY A 29 -6.40 -8.62 9.15
CA GLY A 29 -7.21 -8.25 7.99
C GLY A 29 -6.32 -7.91 6.80
N ILE A 30 -6.72 -8.34 5.59
CA ILE A 30 -6.26 -7.78 4.32
C ILE A 30 -7.51 -7.27 3.61
N ILE A 31 -7.61 -5.94 3.47
CA ILE A 31 -8.77 -5.29 2.83
C ILE A 31 -8.28 -4.56 1.59
N LEU A 32 -8.63 -5.07 0.41
CA LEU A 32 -8.26 -4.52 -0.89
C LEU A 32 -9.43 -4.65 -1.86
N GLY A 33 -9.43 -3.87 -2.96
CA GLY A 33 -10.44 -3.95 -4.01
C GLY A 33 -10.23 -5.18 -4.90
N PHE A 34 -10.62 -6.35 -4.41
CA PHE A 34 -10.56 -7.59 -5.18
C PHE A 34 -11.56 -7.63 -6.34
N THR A 35 -12.54 -6.75 -6.31
CA THR A 35 -13.40 -6.39 -7.43
C THR A 35 -13.33 -4.88 -7.65
N GLY A 36 -13.64 -4.42 -8.87
CA GLY A 36 -13.67 -3.00 -9.22
C GLY A 36 -12.44 -2.52 -10.01
N PRO A 37 -12.18 -1.22 -10.02
CA PRO A 37 -11.36 -0.59 -11.06
C PRO A 37 -9.85 -0.85 -10.96
N ILE A 38 -9.38 -1.62 -9.95
CA ILE A 38 -7.96 -2.03 -9.82
C ILE A 38 -7.83 -3.54 -9.51
N GLU A 39 -8.83 -4.33 -9.88
CA GLU A 39 -8.87 -5.76 -9.55
C GLU A 39 -7.68 -6.55 -10.10
N SER A 40 -7.06 -6.10 -11.19
CA SER A 40 -5.87 -6.72 -11.76
C SER A 40 -4.62 -6.59 -10.88
N LEU A 41 -4.55 -5.57 -10.00
CA LEU A 41 -3.39 -5.29 -9.14
C LEU A 41 -3.47 -6.02 -7.79
N THR A 42 -4.66 -6.10 -7.21
CA THR A 42 -4.86 -6.49 -5.81
C THR A 42 -4.48 -7.93 -5.45
N PRO A 43 -4.56 -8.93 -6.35
CA PRO A 43 -4.09 -10.28 -6.03
C PRO A 43 -2.58 -10.34 -5.72
N ALA A 44 -1.75 -9.60 -6.46
CA ALA A 44 -0.31 -9.53 -6.23
C ALA A 44 0.00 -8.77 -4.93
N MET A 45 -0.70 -7.68 -4.66
CA MET A 45 -0.59 -6.91 -3.41
C MET A 45 -0.93 -7.78 -2.20
N ALA A 46 -2.05 -8.50 -2.24
CA ALA A 46 -2.46 -9.40 -1.15
C ALA A 46 -1.45 -10.53 -0.95
N GLY A 47 -1.00 -11.17 -2.04
CA GLY A 47 0.02 -12.23 -1.97
C GLY A 47 1.33 -11.76 -1.35
N SER A 48 1.74 -10.52 -1.63
CA SER A 48 2.93 -9.91 -1.07
C SER A 48 2.81 -9.65 0.45
N ALA A 49 1.67 -9.14 0.90
CA ALA A 49 1.40 -8.99 2.33
C ALA A 49 1.34 -10.34 3.06
N GLU A 50 0.72 -11.34 2.45
CA GLU A 50 0.68 -12.71 2.99
C GLU A 50 2.08 -13.32 3.08
N LEU A 51 2.96 -13.01 2.12
CA LEU A 51 4.36 -13.45 2.18
C LEU A 51 5.06 -12.90 3.43
N ALA A 52 4.88 -11.63 3.77
CA ALA A 52 5.43 -11.05 4.99
C ALA A 52 4.83 -11.69 6.26
N PHE A 53 3.52 -11.85 6.33
CA PHE A 53 2.87 -12.53 7.46
C PHE A 53 3.29 -13.99 7.59
N LYS A 54 3.50 -14.67 6.46
CA LYS A 54 4.03 -16.04 6.43
C LYS A 54 5.47 -16.09 6.95
N GLU A 55 6.35 -15.19 6.51
CA GLU A 55 7.74 -15.11 6.98
C GLU A 55 7.78 -14.91 8.49
N ALA A 56 6.99 -13.96 9.03
CA ALA A 56 6.89 -13.73 10.46
C ALA A 56 6.39 -14.98 11.21
N SER A 57 5.37 -15.64 10.69
CA SER A 57 4.81 -16.87 11.27
C SER A 57 5.80 -18.04 11.28
N ASP A 58 6.48 -18.25 10.16
CA ASP A 58 7.37 -19.38 9.97
C ASP A 58 8.72 -19.22 10.69
N SER A 59 9.06 -17.98 11.06
CA SER A 59 10.22 -17.69 11.88
C SER A 59 10.23 -18.42 13.25
N GLY A 60 9.05 -18.77 13.76
CA GLY A 60 8.87 -19.28 15.13
C GLY A 60 9.18 -18.27 16.24
N SER A 61 9.48 -17.01 15.87
CA SER A 61 9.93 -15.97 16.82
C SER A 61 8.81 -15.01 17.23
N LEU A 62 7.74 -14.91 16.42
CA LEU A 62 6.63 -14.02 16.70
C LEU A 62 5.91 -14.41 18.00
N LEU A 63 5.98 -13.58 19.03
CA LEU A 63 5.39 -13.82 20.36
C LEU A 63 5.58 -15.25 20.88
N GLY A 64 6.81 -15.78 20.73
CA GLY A 64 7.13 -17.13 21.18
C GLY A 64 6.57 -18.26 20.32
N GLY A 65 6.33 -18.02 19.03
CA GLY A 65 5.90 -19.04 18.06
C GLY A 65 4.44 -18.93 17.63
N LYS A 66 3.76 -17.80 17.93
CA LYS A 66 2.41 -17.53 17.41
C LYS A 66 2.42 -17.51 15.89
N LYS A 67 1.31 -17.93 15.29
CA LYS A 67 1.07 -17.87 13.84
C LYS A 67 0.13 -16.73 13.51
N ILE A 68 0.20 -16.24 12.29
CA ILE A 68 -0.77 -15.28 11.74
C ILE A 68 -1.74 -16.03 10.85
N GLU A 69 -3.03 -15.72 11.00
CA GLU A 69 -4.13 -16.14 10.13
C GLU A 69 -4.68 -14.91 9.42
N VAL A 70 -4.76 -14.95 8.10
CA VAL A 70 -5.24 -13.83 7.28
C VAL A 70 -6.73 -13.98 7.01
N VAL A 71 -7.44 -12.86 7.16
CA VAL A 71 -8.85 -12.69 6.76
C VAL A 71 -8.87 -11.65 5.65
N ARG A 72 -9.21 -12.08 4.42
CA ARG A 72 -9.38 -11.17 3.28
C ARG A 72 -10.79 -10.61 3.24
N ALA A 73 -10.93 -9.35 2.81
CA ALA A 73 -12.21 -8.72 2.51
C ALA A 73 -12.07 -7.77 1.32
N ASP A 74 -13.16 -7.63 0.56
CA ASP A 74 -13.19 -6.80 -0.64
C ASP A 74 -13.67 -5.38 -0.30
N SER A 75 -12.84 -4.37 -0.59
CA SER A 75 -13.16 -2.96 -0.44
C SER A 75 -13.89 -2.38 -1.65
N THR A 76 -13.94 -3.10 -2.77
CA THR A 76 -14.44 -2.64 -4.07
C THR A 76 -13.73 -1.41 -4.64
N CYS A 77 -12.80 -0.79 -3.92
CA CYS A 77 -12.10 0.45 -4.25
C CYS A 77 -12.99 1.71 -4.27
N VAL A 78 -14.23 1.65 -4.74
CA VAL A 78 -15.07 2.83 -5.02
C VAL A 78 -16.34 2.93 -4.16
N ASP A 79 -16.87 1.82 -3.64
CA ASP A 79 -18.07 1.82 -2.80
C ASP A 79 -17.72 1.89 -1.31
N SER A 80 -17.77 3.10 -0.75
CA SER A 80 -17.45 3.32 0.68
C SER A 80 -18.39 2.60 1.64
N ALA A 81 -19.64 2.34 1.26
CA ALA A 81 -20.60 1.61 2.10
C ALA A 81 -20.26 0.12 2.13
N ALA A 82 -20.01 -0.48 0.97
CA ALA A 82 -19.58 -1.88 0.86
C ALA A 82 -18.24 -2.10 1.57
N ALA A 83 -17.27 -1.21 1.39
CA ALA A 83 -15.96 -1.26 2.04
C ALA A 83 -16.08 -1.19 3.58
N THR A 84 -16.92 -0.29 4.09
CA THR A 84 -17.20 -0.17 5.53
C THR A 84 -17.81 -1.47 6.09
N ALA A 85 -18.81 -2.05 5.41
CA ALA A 85 -19.43 -3.30 5.83
C ALA A 85 -18.44 -4.48 5.80
N ALA A 86 -17.58 -4.54 4.77
CA ALA A 86 -16.52 -5.54 4.68
C ALA A 86 -15.53 -5.43 5.86
N ALA A 87 -15.13 -4.20 6.20
CA ALA A 87 -14.24 -3.94 7.33
C ALA A 87 -14.88 -4.29 8.68
N GLU A 88 -16.17 -3.98 8.90
CA GLU A 88 -16.92 -4.42 10.08
C GLU A 88 -16.93 -5.96 10.19
N GLY A 89 -17.13 -6.65 9.06
CA GLY A 89 -17.06 -8.10 8.98
C GLY A 89 -15.69 -8.66 9.40
N VAL A 90 -14.61 -8.00 9.01
CA VAL A 90 -13.23 -8.34 9.42
C VAL A 90 -13.03 -8.10 10.92
N ILE A 91 -13.48 -6.95 11.43
CA ILE A 91 -13.42 -6.61 12.86
C ILE A 91 -14.16 -7.62 13.72
N SER A 92 -15.35 -8.07 13.28
CA SER A 92 -16.16 -9.05 14.01
C SER A 92 -15.47 -10.41 14.17
N GLN A 93 -14.53 -10.72 13.31
CA GLN A 93 -13.70 -11.92 13.37
C GLN A 93 -12.51 -11.80 14.33
N GLY A 94 -12.33 -10.63 14.96
CA GLY A 94 -11.34 -10.40 15.99
C GLY A 94 -9.93 -10.14 15.44
N VAL A 95 -9.80 -9.50 14.28
CA VAL A 95 -8.48 -9.11 13.75
C VAL A 95 -7.79 -8.09 14.65
N ALA A 96 -6.48 -8.20 14.74
CA ALA A 96 -5.63 -7.34 15.55
C ALA A 96 -5.26 -6.03 14.82
N ALA A 97 -5.02 -6.11 13.50
CA ALA A 97 -4.72 -4.98 12.63
C ALA A 97 -5.17 -5.28 11.20
N ILE A 98 -5.13 -4.27 10.33
CA ILE A 98 -5.54 -4.33 8.92
C ILE A 98 -4.37 -3.86 8.05
N MET A 99 -3.98 -4.66 7.06
CA MET A 99 -3.25 -4.22 5.88
C MET A 99 -4.28 -3.79 4.83
N GLY A 100 -4.23 -2.53 4.44
CA GLY A 100 -5.23 -1.92 3.55
C GLY A 100 -5.86 -0.64 4.19
N ALA A 101 -6.89 -0.03 3.57
CA ALA A 101 -7.35 -0.41 2.24
C ALA A 101 -6.42 0.19 1.16
N ASP A 102 -6.74 -0.03 -0.09
CA ASP A 102 -5.94 0.38 -1.23
C ASP A 102 -6.31 1.76 -1.77
N CYS A 103 -7.59 1.98 -2.06
CA CYS A 103 -8.08 3.22 -2.68
C CYS A 103 -8.42 4.27 -1.63
N SER A 104 -8.08 5.55 -1.89
CA SER A 104 -8.10 6.60 -0.88
C SER A 104 -9.49 6.88 -0.28
N GLY A 105 -10.56 6.91 -1.11
CA GLY A 105 -11.91 7.19 -0.63
C GLY A 105 -12.42 6.12 0.34
N VAL A 106 -12.29 4.84 -0.02
CA VAL A 106 -12.71 3.72 0.85
C VAL A 106 -11.81 3.60 2.08
N THR A 107 -10.51 3.92 1.97
CA THR A 107 -9.59 3.97 3.12
C THR A 107 -10.05 4.99 4.15
N GLY A 108 -10.39 6.21 3.70
CA GLY A 108 -10.92 7.26 4.58
C GLY A 108 -12.22 6.84 5.26
N ALA A 109 -13.14 6.22 4.51
CA ALA A 109 -14.41 5.73 5.03
C ALA A 109 -14.23 4.61 6.08
N ILE A 110 -13.39 3.61 5.80
CA ILE A 110 -13.08 2.52 6.74
C ILE A 110 -12.39 3.09 7.98
N ASN A 111 -11.42 4.00 7.81
CA ASN A 111 -10.73 4.59 8.94
C ASN A 111 -11.71 5.30 9.88
N ALA A 112 -12.54 6.21 9.36
CA ALA A 112 -13.47 7.00 10.14
C ALA A 112 -14.56 6.15 10.83
N ASN A 113 -15.13 5.18 10.10
CA ASN A 113 -16.31 4.44 10.56
C ASN A 113 -15.95 3.15 11.32
N VAL A 114 -14.78 2.56 11.07
CA VAL A 114 -14.41 1.24 11.61
C VAL A 114 -13.12 1.29 12.42
N ALA A 115 -12.01 1.78 11.84
CA ALA A 115 -10.72 1.68 12.50
C ALA A 115 -10.62 2.58 13.75
N VAL A 116 -11.01 3.85 13.66
CA VAL A 116 -11.01 4.80 14.79
C VAL A 116 -11.91 4.32 15.92
N PRO A 117 -13.21 3.97 15.69
CA PRO A 117 -14.08 3.51 16.78
C PRO A 117 -13.60 2.22 17.47
N ASN A 118 -12.89 1.36 16.74
CA ASN A 118 -12.41 0.07 17.28
C ASN A 118 -10.94 0.10 17.74
N GLY A 119 -10.23 1.22 17.59
CA GLY A 119 -8.81 1.35 17.92
C GLY A 119 -7.94 0.38 17.13
N VAL A 120 -8.24 0.14 15.85
CA VAL A 120 -7.53 -0.82 14.99
C VAL A 120 -6.56 -0.08 14.07
N LEU A 121 -5.31 -0.52 14.07
CA LEU A 121 -4.31 -0.04 13.12
C LEU A 121 -4.68 -0.45 11.71
N MET A 122 -4.63 0.51 10.78
CA MET A 122 -4.67 0.31 9.34
C MET A 122 -3.36 0.78 8.71
N VAL A 123 -2.71 -0.06 7.93
CA VAL A 123 -1.54 0.32 7.13
C VAL A 123 -1.87 0.11 5.67
N SER A 124 -2.09 1.22 4.95
CA SER A 124 -2.42 1.18 3.52
C SER A 124 -1.16 1.06 2.67
N PRO A 125 -1.16 0.18 1.67
CA PRO A 125 -0.05 0.11 0.71
C PRO A 125 -0.13 1.15 -0.41
N SER A 126 -1.32 1.74 -0.70
CA SER A 126 -1.54 2.49 -1.93
C SER A 126 -2.57 3.63 -1.86
N ALA A 127 -3.11 3.94 -0.68
CA ALA A 127 -4.00 5.09 -0.52
C ALA A 127 -3.18 6.39 -0.44
N THR A 128 -3.06 7.10 -1.55
CA THR A 128 -2.10 8.20 -1.74
C THR A 128 -2.68 9.60 -1.55
N SER A 129 -4.01 9.79 -1.54
CA SER A 129 -4.63 11.13 -1.45
C SER A 129 -3.98 12.01 -0.37
N PRO A 130 -3.68 13.29 -0.69
CA PRO A 130 -3.13 14.24 0.29
C PRO A 130 -4.07 14.49 1.47
N GLY A 131 -5.38 14.32 1.26
CA GLY A 131 -6.39 14.49 2.30
C GLY A 131 -6.20 13.55 3.47
N LEU A 132 -5.71 12.34 3.23
CA LEU A 132 -5.52 11.31 4.27
C LEU A 132 -4.48 11.69 5.33
N SER A 133 -3.48 12.52 5.02
CA SER A 133 -2.50 13.03 6.00
C SER A 133 -3.12 13.92 7.09
N LYS A 134 -4.37 14.34 6.94
CA LYS A 134 -5.02 15.32 7.84
C LYS A 134 -6.32 14.83 8.45
N ILE A 135 -6.66 13.56 8.26
CA ILE A 135 -7.86 12.98 8.86
C ILE A 135 -7.70 12.86 10.38
N ALA A 136 -8.82 12.92 11.09
CA ALA A 136 -8.83 12.73 12.55
C ALA A 136 -8.83 11.23 12.88
N ASP A 137 -7.68 10.59 12.76
CA ASP A 137 -7.52 9.13 12.79
C ASP A 137 -7.10 8.57 14.16
N ASN A 138 -6.78 9.42 15.14
CA ASN A 138 -6.26 8.99 16.44
C ASN A 138 -5.04 8.04 16.34
N GLY A 139 -4.25 8.14 15.27
CA GLY A 139 -3.08 7.32 15.00
C GLY A 139 -3.41 5.92 14.45
N THR A 140 -4.63 5.69 14.00
CA THR A 140 -5.03 4.39 13.41
C THR A 140 -4.64 4.23 11.95
N PHE A 141 -4.38 5.33 11.21
CA PHE A 141 -4.04 5.29 9.80
C PHE A 141 -2.55 5.55 9.56
N TRP A 142 -1.94 4.67 8.77
CA TRP A 142 -0.56 4.75 8.28
C TRP A 142 -0.51 4.27 6.84
N ARG A 143 0.49 4.71 6.06
CA ARG A 143 0.64 4.26 4.67
C ARG A 143 2.10 4.11 4.27
N THR A 144 2.41 3.03 3.60
CA THR A 144 3.75 2.74 3.07
C THR A 144 4.01 3.37 1.70
N ALA A 145 2.95 3.73 0.96
CA ALA A 145 3.07 4.60 -0.20
C ALA A 145 3.19 6.08 0.22
N PRO A 146 4.01 6.89 -0.46
CA PRO A 146 4.08 8.33 -0.21
C PRO A 146 2.79 9.05 -0.63
N SER A 147 2.56 10.23 -0.05
CA SER A 147 1.42 11.07 -0.39
C SER A 147 1.53 11.70 -1.77
N ASP A 148 0.40 11.85 -2.46
CA ASP A 148 0.27 12.61 -3.72
C ASP A 148 0.60 14.10 -3.58
N ALA A 149 0.67 14.61 -2.35
CA ALA A 149 1.28 15.92 -2.11
C ALA A 149 2.73 16.01 -2.60
N MET A 150 3.41 14.86 -2.72
CA MET A 150 4.71 14.70 -3.37
C MET A 150 4.55 14.13 -4.79
N GLY A 151 3.75 13.08 -4.96
CA GLY A 151 3.56 12.38 -6.24
C GLY A 151 3.16 13.31 -7.39
N GLY A 152 2.20 14.20 -7.17
CA GLY A 152 1.78 15.18 -8.18
C GLY A 152 2.88 16.14 -8.60
N LYS A 153 3.77 16.55 -7.67
CA LYS A 153 4.93 17.40 -7.99
C LYS A 153 5.99 16.63 -8.79
N VAL A 154 6.21 15.37 -8.43
CA VAL A 154 7.14 14.48 -9.13
C VAL A 154 6.65 14.26 -10.57
N LEU A 155 5.38 13.92 -10.75
CA LEU A 155 4.79 13.70 -12.07
C LEU A 155 4.80 14.98 -12.93
N ALA A 156 4.51 16.14 -12.35
CA ALA A 156 4.59 17.43 -13.05
C ALA A 156 6.02 17.76 -13.51
N LYS A 157 7.01 17.54 -12.63
CA LYS A 157 8.42 17.71 -12.98
C LYS A 157 8.85 16.75 -14.09
N LEU A 158 8.40 15.51 -14.02
CA LEU A 158 8.65 14.50 -15.06
C LEU A 158 8.08 14.97 -16.42
N ALA A 159 6.81 15.36 -16.47
CA ALA A 159 6.16 15.85 -17.68
C ALA A 159 6.91 17.03 -18.30
N LEU A 160 7.30 18.02 -17.49
CA LEU A 160 8.11 19.17 -17.94
C LEU A 160 9.50 18.74 -18.46
N SER A 161 10.15 17.79 -17.80
CA SER A 161 11.46 17.27 -18.21
C SER A 161 11.43 16.52 -19.55
N ARG A 162 10.27 15.96 -19.89
CA ARG A 162 9.98 15.32 -21.18
C ARG A 162 9.59 16.33 -22.27
N GLY A 163 9.59 17.63 -21.96
CA GLY A 163 9.36 18.71 -22.90
C GLY A 163 7.90 19.03 -23.16
N LEU A 164 6.96 18.54 -22.34
CA LEU A 164 5.55 18.88 -22.47
C LEU A 164 5.32 20.33 -21.99
N GLU A 165 4.69 21.14 -22.84
CA GLU A 165 4.39 22.55 -22.58
C GLU A 165 2.90 22.74 -22.23
N SER A 166 2.04 21.84 -22.71
CA SER A 166 0.58 21.91 -22.55
C SER A 166 -0.02 20.53 -22.33
N ILE A 167 -0.88 20.39 -21.31
CA ILE A 167 -1.50 19.10 -20.94
C ILE A 167 -2.99 19.30 -20.67
N ALA A 168 -3.83 18.42 -21.25
CA ALA A 168 -5.19 18.20 -20.77
C ALA A 168 -5.17 17.19 -19.62
N VAL A 169 -6.01 17.36 -18.63
CA VAL A 169 -6.06 16.49 -17.43
C VAL A 169 -7.44 15.86 -17.33
N THR A 170 -7.48 14.54 -17.17
CA THR A 170 -8.67 13.83 -16.72
C THR A 170 -8.38 13.12 -15.40
N TYR A 171 -9.36 13.09 -14.50
CA TYR A 171 -9.20 12.44 -13.19
C TYR A 171 -10.49 11.76 -12.73
N THR A 172 -10.35 10.59 -12.09
CA THR A 172 -11.49 9.91 -11.47
C THR A 172 -12.12 10.79 -10.39
N ASN A 173 -13.47 10.87 -10.36
CA ASN A 173 -14.22 11.78 -9.49
C ASN A 173 -14.29 11.31 -8.04
N ASN A 174 -13.15 11.14 -7.41
CA ASN A 174 -13.02 10.73 -6.00
C ASN A 174 -11.86 11.46 -5.30
N ASP A 175 -11.59 11.13 -4.03
CA ASP A 175 -10.55 11.79 -3.21
C ASP A 175 -9.14 11.58 -3.75
N TYR A 176 -8.85 10.44 -4.39
CA TYR A 176 -7.57 10.19 -5.05
C TYR A 176 -7.41 11.09 -6.26
N GLY A 177 -8.31 10.98 -7.22
CA GLY A 177 -8.21 11.71 -8.49
C GLY A 177 -8.13 13.22 -8.30
N LYS A 178 -9.05 13.77 -7.48
CA LYS A 178 -9.07 15.21 -7.18
C LYS A 178 -7.78 15.69 -6.50
N GLY A 179 -7.33 14.96 -5.49
CA GLY A 179 -6.16 15.34 -4.71
C GLY A 179 -4.88 15.34 -5.55
N LEU A 180 -4.67 14.33 -6.38
CA LEU A 180 -3.51 14.26 -7.27
C LEU A 180 -3.59 15.31 -8.38
N ALA A 181 -4.78 15.51 -9.01
CA ALA A 181 -4.96 16.51 -10.04
C ALA A 181 -4.64 17.93 -9.55
N GLU A 182 -5.17 18.33 -8.39
CA GLU A 182 -4.88 19.64 -7.80
C GLU A 182 -3.39 19.89 -7.59
N VAL A 183 -2.65 18.88 -7.08
CA VAL A 183 -1.20 19.01 -6.83
C VAL A 183 -0.42 19.06 -8.14
N PHE A 184 -0.77 18.19 -9.11
CA PHE A 184 -0.12 18.16 -10.41
C PHE A 184 -0.30 19.47 -11.15
N GLU A 185 -1.54 19.96 -11.28
CA GLU A 185 -1.88 21.18 -12.01
C GLU A 185 -1.14 22.40 -11.44
N ALA A 186 -1.15 22.54 -10.11
CA ALA A 186 -0.43 23.62 -9.44
C ALA A 186 1.09 23.55 -9.69
N ALA A 187 1.66 22.35 -9.64
CA ALA A 187 3.10 22.15 -9.85
C ALA A 187 3.50 22.33 -11.31
N PHE A 188 2.70 21.83 -12.26
CA PHE A 188 2.95 21.95 -13.69
C PHE A 188 2.89 23.42 -14.15
N ALA A 189 1.85 24.14 -13.72
CA ALA A 189 1.72 25.58 -13.98
C ALA A 189 2.87 26.41 -13.35
N SER A 190 3.28 26.08 -12.11
CA SER A 190 4.42 26.73 -11.46
C SER A 190 5.74 26.48 -12.19
N GLY A 191 5.85 25.35 -12.87
CA GLY A 191 7.02 25.01 -13.69
C GLY A 191 7.00 25.61 -15.10
N GLY A 192 5.98 26.38 -15.45
CA GLY A 192 5.82 27.04 -16.76
C GLY A 192 4.94 26.31 -17.76
N GLY A 193 4.39 25.16 -17.42
CA GLY A 193 3.44 24.41 -18.26
C GLY A 193 2.03 25.02 -18.24
N THR A 194 1.22 24.64 -19.20
CA THR A 194 -0.17 25.08 -19.35
C THR A 194 -1.12 23.91 -19.21
N ILE A 195 -2.09 24.00 -18.29
CA ILE A 195 -3.24 23.09 -18.24
C ILE A 195 -4.29 23.62 -19.22
N THR A 196 -4.56 22.89 -20.28
CA THR A 196 -5.48 23.29 -21.34
C THR A 196 -6.94 23.09 -20.94
N ALA A 197 -7.22 21.97 -20.28
CA ALA A 197 -8.50 21.63 -19.66
C ALA A 197 -8.26 20.65 -18.50
N SER A 198 -9.18 20.66 -17.55
CA SER A 198 -9.22 19.67 -16.47
C SER A 198 -10.67 19.24 -16.26
N ALA A 199 -10.93 17.94 -16.35
CA ALA A 199 -12.29 17.38 -16.24
C ALA A 199 -12.28 16.03 -15.52
N SER A 200 -13.23 15.86 -14.59
CA SER A 200 -13.41 14.55 -13.95
C SER A 200 -14.12 13.56 -14.87
N HIS A 201 -13.83 12.29 -14.67
CA HIS A 201 -14.60 11.17 -15.19
C HIS A 201 -15.10 10.28 -14.05
N GLU A 202 -16.19 9.57 -14.30
CA GLU A 202 -16.71 8.58 -13.36
C GLU A 202 -16.21 7.19 -13.76
N ASP A 203 -15.96 6.33 -12.78
CA ASP A 203 -15.74 4.91 -13.02
C ASP A 203 -17.07 4.21 -13.35
N GLY A 204 -17.02 3.06 -14.02
CA GLY A 204 -18.19 2.24 -14.34
C GLY A 204 -19.04 2.73 -15.52
N LYS A 205 -18.57 3.68 -16.34
CA LYS A 205 -19.27 4.11 -17.54
C LYS A 205 -18.93 3.22 -18.73
N ALA A 206 -19.93 3.03 -19.60
CA ALA A 206 -19.75 2.30 -20.86
C ALA A 206 -19.18 3.17 -22.01
N ASP A 207 -19.19 4.51 -21.87
CA ASP A 207 -18.78 5.43 -22.93
C ASP A 207 -18.23 6.73 -22.31
N TYR A 208 -17.05 7.12 -22.74
CA TYR A 208 -16.32 8.33 -22.30
C TYR A 208 -16.16 9.39 -23.41
N SER A 209 -16.82 9.22 -24.55
CA SER A 209 -16.71 10.13 -25.69
C SER A 209 -17.04 11.57 -25.38
N SER A 210 -17.96 11.82 -24.46
CA SER A 210 -18.35 13.17 -24.05
C SER A 210 -17.27 13.88 -23.25
N GLU A 211 -16.61 13.19 -22.32
CA GLU A 211 -15.51 13.70 -21.51
C GLU A 211 -14.28 13.97 -22.39
N VAL A 212 -13.96 13.01 -23.24
CA VAL A 212 -12.86 13.16 -24.21
C VAL A 212 -13.13 14.32 -25.18
N GLY A 213 -14.36 14.50 -25.65
CA GLY A 213 -14.71 15.61 -26.56
C GLY A 213 -14.45 16.99 -25.95
N VAL A 214 -14.65 17.17 -24.65
CA VAL A 214 -14.31 18.40 -23.93
C VAL A 214 -12.80 18.63 -23.91
N LEU A 215 -12.03 17.60 -23.56
CA LEU A 215 -10.57 17.66 -23.47
C LEU A 215 -9.94 17.86 -24.87
N ALA A 216 -10.42 17.16 -25.88
CA ALA A 216 -9.99 17.28 -27.26
C ALA A 216 -10.17 18.70 -27.81
N SER A 217 -11.29 19.36 -27.46
CA SER A 217 -11.56 20.74 -27.90
C SER A 217 -10.57 21.74 -27.31
N ALA A 218 -9.97 21.47 -26.17
CA ALA A 218 -8.94 22.28 -25.55
C ALA A 218 -7.54 21.95 -26.08
N GLY A 219 -7.31 20.70 -26.54
CA GLY A 219 -6.05 20.21 -27.04
C GLY A 219 -4.97 20.08 -25.94
N GLY A 220 -3.74 19.89 -26.36
CA GLY A 220 -2.55 19.74 -25.52
C GLY A 220 -1.55 18.80 -26.14
N ASP A 221 -0.32 18.79 -25.64
CA ASP A 221 0.75 17.89 -26.13
C ASP A 221 0.51 16.44 -25.69
N ALA A 222 -0.24 16.26 -24.57
CA ALA A 222 -0.58 14.96 -24.02
C ALA A 222 -1.88 15.04 -23.19
N LEU A 223 -2.47 13.88 -22.91
CA LEU A 223 -3.52 13.70 -21.89
C LEU A 223 -2.91 13.09 -20.62
N LEU A 224 -2.98 13.80 -19.51
CA LEU A 224 -2.75 13.20 -18.20
C LEU A 224 -4.00 12.44 -17.76
N VAL A 225 -3.84 11.15 -17.49
CA VAL A 225 -4.90 10.28 -16.99
C VAL A 225 -4.62 9.93 -15.54
N ILE A 226 -5.39 10.52 -14.63
CA ILE A 226 -5.40 10.20 -13.20
C ILE A 226 -6.64 9.34 -12.95
N GLY A 227 -6.46 8.03 -12.94
CA GLY A 227 -7.58 7.10 -12.89
C GLY A 227 -7.16 5.72 -12.41
N TYR A 228 -8.00 4.76 -12.75
CA TYR A 228 -7.80 3.37 -12.41
C TYR A 228 -7.71 2.51 -13.67
N ILE A 229 -6.78 1.55 -13.60
CA ILE A 229 -6.28 0.78 -14.74
C ILE A 229 -7.33 -0.14 -15.40
N ASP A 230 -8.30 -0.64 -14.63
CA ASP A 230 -9.26 -1.63 -15.13
C ASP A 230 -10.63 -1.04 -15.48
N ASP A 231 -10.84 0.30 -15.32
CA ASP A 231 -12.13 0.94 -15.54
C ASP A 231 -11.98 2.34 -16.18
N GLY A 232 -12.46 3.40 -15.52
CA GLY A 232 -12.63 4.74 -16.07
C GLY A 232 -11.38 5.33 -16.71
N GLY A 233 -10.22 5.16 -16.08
CA GLY A 233 -8.94 5.60 -16.63
C GLY A 233 -8.61 4.93 -17.97
N LYS A 234 -8.79 3.61 -18.08
CA LYS A 234 -8.65 2.86 -19.32
C LYS A 234 -9.64 3.35 -20.38
N GLY A 235 -10.91 3.50 -20.00
CA GLY A 235 -11.96 3.98 -20.92
C GLY A 235 -11.69 5.37 -21.48
N MET A 236 -11.08 6.27 -20.70
CA MET A 236 -10.64 7.59 -21.19
C MET A 236 -9.53 7.49 -22.24
N ILE A 237 -8.58 6.57 -22.06
CA ILE A 237 -7.52 6.32 -23.07
C ILE A 237 -8.13 5.74 -24.34
N GLU A 238 -8.94 4.68 -24.23
CA GLU A 238 -9.60 4.03 -25.38
C GLU A 238 -10.43 5.03 -26.19
N ALA A 239 -11.27 5.85 -25.53
CA ALA A 239 -12.06 6.86 -26.21
C ALA A 239 -11.20 7.99 -26.85
N SER A 240 -10.06 8.31 -26.25
CA SER A 240 -9.10 9.28 -26.83
C SER A 240 -8.46 8.74 -28.10
N LEU A 241 -8.05 7.49 -28.10
CA LEU A 241 -7.48 6.80 -29.27
C LEU A 241 -8.52 6.64 -30.38
N ASP A 242 -9.72 6.19 -30.06
CA ASP A 242 -10.82 6.01 -31.02
C ASP A 242 -11.21 7.30 -31.73
N SER A 243 -11.17 8.43 -31.02
CA SER A 243 -11.47 9.75 -31.60
C SER A 243 -10.27 10.44 -32.24
N GLY A 244 -9.05 9.93 -32.02
CA GLY A 244 -7.81 10.58 -32.43
C GLY A 244 -7.53 11.89 -31.69
N ALA A 245 -8.07 12.02 -30.47
CA ALA A 245 -7.95 13.24 -29.66
C ALA A 245 -6.55 13.42 -29.05
N PHE A 246 -5.99 12.33 -28.53
CA PHE A 246 -4.64 12.25 -27.97
C PHE A 246 -4.01 10.91 -28.32
N ASP A 247 -2.69 10.92 -28.54
CA ASP A 247 -1.86 9.76 -28.84
C ASP A 247 -0.68 9.59 -27.88
N LEU A 248 -0.50 10.53 -26.94
CA LEU A 248 0.47 10.47 -25.86
C LEU A 248 -0.23 10.63 -24.52
N PHE A 249 0.04 9.70 -23.61
CA PHE A 249 -0.56 9.69 -22.28
C PHE A 249 0.50 9.83 -21.20
N VAL A 250 0.23 10.72 -20.24
CA VAL A 250 0.91 10.76 -18.96
C VAL A 250 0.05 9.97 -17.97
N LEU A 251 0.64 8.99 -17.31
CA LEU A 251 -0.08 8.02 -16.50
C LEU A 251 0.20 8.23 -15.02
N SER A 252 -0.86 8.36 -14.23
CA SER A 252 -0.74 8.32 -12.78
C SER A 252 -0.41 6.91 -12.29
N ASP A 253 -0.04 6.79 -11.02
CA ASP A 253 0.29 5.53 -10.37
C ASP A 253 -0.84 4.47 -10.43
N GLY A 254 -2.10 4.90 -10.32
CA GLY A 254 -3.28 4.04 -10.48
C GLY A 254 -3.51 3.51 -11.91
N MET A 255 -2.77 4.04 -12.89
CA MET A 255 -2.79 3.61 -14.30
C MET A 255 -1.61 2.72 -14.67
N ILE A 256 -0.68 2.46 -13.75
CA ILE A 256 0.50 1.63 -14.02
C ILE A 256 0.18 0.16 -13.73
N GLY A 257 0.44 -0.69 -14.71
CA GLY A 257 0.29 -2.14 -14.60
C GLY A 257 0.22 -2.81 -15.96
N GLN A 258 0.58 -4.08 -16.04
CA GLN A 258 0.67 -4.77 -17.34
C GLN A 258 -0.71 -4.92 -18.00
N SER A 259 -1.81 -4.98 -17.24
CA SER A 259 -3.15 -5.18 -17.79
C SER A 259 -3.56 -4.09 -18.78
N ILE A 260 -3.18 -2.82 -18.57
CA ILE A 260 -3.52 -1.75 -19.52
C ILE A 260 -2.74 -1.88 -20.84
N VAL A 261 -1.48 -2.29 -20.76
CA VAL A 261 -0.66 -2.54 -21.97
C VAL A 261 -1.20 -3.74 -22.74
N ASP A 262 -1.60 -4.80 -22.03
CA ASP A 262 -2.18 -6.00 -22.66
C ASP A 262 -3.53 -5.70 -23.35
N ASN A 263 -4.31 -4.76 -22.80
CA ASN A 263 -5.63 -4.40 -23.35
C ASN A 263 -5.53 -3.40 -24.52
N ILE A 264 -4.67 -2.38 -24.42
CA ILE A 264 -4.57 -1.29 -25.40
C ILE A 264 -3.49 -1.57 -26.45
N GLY A 265 -2.39 -2.20 -26.04
CA GLY A 265 -1.34 -2.62 -26.97
C GLY A 265 -0.40 -1.49 -27.41
N ALA A 266 -0.05 -1.51 -28.70
CA ALA A 266 0.98 -0.64 -29.27
C ALA A 266 0.62 0.86 -29.25
N ASP A 267 -0.65 1.21 -29.10
CA ASP A 267 -1.09 2.62 -29.06
C ASP A 267 -0.69 3.33 -27.77
N LEU A 268 -0.19 2.58 -26.75
CA LEU A 268 0.43 3.15 -25.55
C LEU A 268 1.94 3.38 -25.67
N GLU A 269 2.60 2.96 -26.73
CA GLU A 269 4.06 3.07 -26.87
C GLU A 269 4.53 4.52 -26.68
N GLY A 270 5.54 4.72 -25.83
CA GLY A 270 6.05 6.04 -25.44
C GLY A 270 5.25 6.78 -24.37
N SER A 271 4.06 6.30 -23.99
CA SER A 271 3.34 6.83 -22.84
C SER A 271 4.11 6.55 -21.55
N PHE A 272 4.10 7.48 -20.61
CA PHE A 272 4.96 7.42 -19.44
C PHE A 272 4.24 7.90 -18.17
N GLY A 273 4.82 7.58 -17.03
CA GLY A 273 4.26 8.00 -15.75
C GLY A 273 5.23 7.84 -14.59
N SER A 274 4.74 8.07 -13.42
CA SER A 274 5.48 7.82 -12.19
C SER A 274 4.66 6.99 -11.22
N MET A 275 5.35 6.17 -10.44
CA MET A 275 4.78 5.28 -9.46
C MET A 275 5.62 5.30 -8.18
N PRO A 276 5.01 5.21 -6.98
CA PRO A 276 5.75 4.92 -5.76
C PRO A 276 6.69 3.72 -5.92
N GLY A 277 7.83 3.76 -5.26
CA GLY A 277 8.78 2.67 -5.22
C GLY A 277 10.22 3.13 -5.17
N ALA A 278 11.01 2.49 -4.32
CA ALA A 278 12.43 2.77 -4.16
C ALA A 278 13.30 2.01 -5.17
N ILE A 279 14.44 2.59 -5.53
CA ILE A 279 15.56 1.87 -6.17
C ILE A 279 16.68 1.80 -5.15
N SER A 280 16.67 0.77 -4.32
CA SER A 280 17.52 0.62 -3.16
C SER A 280 18.00 -0.81 -2.93
N LYS A 281 18.83 -1.01 -1.91
CA LYS A 281 19.20 -2.37 -1.48
C LYS A 281 18.00 -3.15 -0.92
N GLY A 282 17.07 -2.44 -0.29
CA GLY A 282 15.84 -3.03 0.23
C GLY A 282 14.95 -3.55 -0.89
N SER A 283 14.70 -2.71 -1.92
CA SER A 283 13.90 -3.11 -3.08
C SER A 283 14.53 -4.25 -3.87
N ALA A 284 15.86 -4.28 -4.02
CA ALA A 284 16.55 -5.39 -4.66
C ALA A 284 16.37 -6.71 -3.88
N LYS A 285 16.52 -6.68 -2.55
CA LYS A 285 16.29 -7.87 -1.69
C LYS A 285 14.83 -8.34 -1.75
N PHE A 286 13.89 -7.40 -1.82
CA PHE A 286 12.49 -7.74 -2.01
C PHE A 286 12.24 -8.41 -3.35
N GLY A 287 12.84 -7.89 -4.44
CA GLY A 287 12.78 -8.51 -5.76
C GLY A 287 13.26 -9.96 -5.75
N ASP A 288 14.41 -10.22 -5.12
CA ASP A 288 14.95 -11.59 -4.96
C ASP A 288 14.00 -12.49 -4.14
N LEU A 289 13.43 -11.96 -3.05
CA LEU A 289 12.49 -12.69 -2.19
C LEU A 289 11.19 -13.00 -2.93
N ALA A 290 10.63 -12.02 -3.65
CA ALA A 290 9.42 -12.18 -4.45
C ALA A 290 9.61 -13.23 -5.54
N ALA A 291 10.71 -13.14 -6.31
CA ALA A 291 11.04 -14.10 -7.35
C ALA A 291 11.20 -15.53 -6.80
N ALA A 292 11.85 -15.69 -5.63
CA ALA A 292 11.98 -16.97 -4.96
C ALA A 292 10.63 -17.58 -4.53
N ASN A 293 9.58 -16.77 -4.42
CA ASN A 293 8.22 -17.18 -4.11
C ASN A 293 7.26 -17.13 -5.32
N GLY A 294 7.81 -17.00 -6.54
CA GLY A 294 7.01 -17.01 -7.77
C GLY A 294 6.17 -15.75 -8.01
N MET A 295 6.60 -14.62 -7.43
CA MET A 295 5.92 -13.33 -7.53
C MET A 295 6.75 -12.35 -8.35
N ASP A 296 6.07 -11.43 -9.06
CA ASP A 296 6.72 -10.28 -9.66
C ASP A 296 6.94 -9.18 -8.61
N GLY A 297 8.20 -9.01 -8.19
CA GLY A 297 8.59 -7.97 -7.23
C GLY A 297 8.57 -6.54 -7.80
N MET A 298 8.31 -6.39 -9.09
CA MET A 298 8.20 -5.08 -9.77
C MET A 298 6.74 -4.66 -10.00
N ALA A 299 5.79 -5.55 -9.77
CA ALA A 299 4.37 -5.21 -9.90
C ALA A 299 3.98 -4.06 -8.94
N PRO A 300 3.00 -3.24 -9.33
CA PRO A 300 2.60 -2.07 -8.54
C PRO A 300 2.24 -2.43 -7.11
N TYR A 301 2.77 -1.64 -6.17
CA TYR A 301 2.46 -1.71 -4.73
C TYR A 301 2.74 -3.03 -4.02
N VAL A 302 3.42 -3.98 -4.66
CA VAL A 302 3.77 -5.26 -4.00
C VAL A 302 4.83 -5.04 -2.91
N GLY A 303 5.80 -4.15 -3.11
CA GLY A 303 6.78 -3.77 -2.10
C GLY A 303 6.13 -3.09 -0.90
N GLU A 304 5.27 -2.13 -1.16
CA GLU A 304 4.50 -1.39 -0.15
C GLU A 304 3.58 -2.32 0.66
N SER A 305 2.97 -3.31 0.00
CA SER A 305 2.10 -4.30 0.64
C SER A 305 2.88 -5.23 1.57
N TYR A 306 4.07 -5.69 1.13
CA TYR A 306 4.96 -6.46 1.97
C TYR A 306 5.39 -5.66 3.20
N ASP A 307 5.80 -4.40 3.01
CA ASP A 307 6.26 -3.53 4.08
C ASP A 307 5.15 -3.23 5.08
N ALA A 308 3.94 -2.96 4.63
CA ALA A 308 2.78 -2.73 5.48
C ALA A 308 2.53 -3.93 6.43
N ALA A 309 2.53 -5.14 5.89
CA ALA A 309 2.34 -6.36 6.66
C ALA A 309 3.53 -6.67 7.60
N ALA A 310 4.76 -6.44 7.13
CA ALA A 310 5.99 -6.62 7.91
C ALA A 310 6.04 -5.70 9.13
N ILE A 311 5.71 -4.42 8.95
CA ILE A 311 5.68 -3.43 10.02
C ILE A 311 4.63 -3.80 11.07
N ILE A 312 3.44 -4.24 10.65
CA ILE A 312 2.40 -4.73 11.57
C ILE A 312 2.94 -5.89 12.42
N ALA A 313 3.56 -6.89 11.80
CA ALA A 313 4.10 -8.05 12.52
C ALA A 313 5.23 -7.66 13.50
N LEU A 314 6.10 -6.74 13.12
CA LEU A 314 7.16 -6.21 13.97
C LEU A 314 6.61 -5.37 15.13
N ALA A 315 5.56 -4.57 14.90
CA ALA A 315 4.90 -3.79 15.95
C ALA A 315 4.23 -4.68 17.00
N ILE A 316 3.64 -5.81 16.61
CA ILE A 316 3.12 -6.85 17.51
C ILE A 316 4.24 -7.39 18.40
N GLN A 317 5.38 -7.74 17.83
CA GLN A 317 6.53 -8.25 18.56
C GLN A 317 7.10 -7.20 19.53
N ALA A 318 7.24 -5.96 19.08
CA ALA A 318 7.76 -4.86 19.89
C ALA A 318 6.87 -4.58 21.11
N GLY A 319 5.55 -4.69 20.94
CA GLY A 319 4.58 -4.54 22.01
C GLY A 319 4.44 -5.76 22.94
N GLY A 320 5.01 -6.90 22.54
CA GLY A 320 4.85 -8.17 23.25
C GLY A 320 3.41 -8.70 23.30
N SER A 321 2.52 -8.16 22.49
CA SER A 321 1.09 -8.46 22.47
C SER A 321 0.45 -8.16 21.11
N ALA A 322 -0.58 -8.92 20.74
CA ALA A 322 -1.44 -8.65 19.61
C ALA A 322 -2.64 -7.75 19.98
N ASP A 323 -2.63 -7.12 21.17
CA ASP A 323 -3.61 -6.12 21.55
C ASP A 323 -3.51 -4.88 20.67
N ARG A 324 -4.66 -4.37 20.20
CA ARG A 324 -4.75 -3.25 19.24
C ARG A 324 -4.01 -2.01 19.71
N GLN A 325 -4.20 -1.62 20.98
CA GLN A 325 -3.54 -0.45 21.54
C GLN A 325 -2.02 -0.64 21.66
N SER A 326 -1.58 -1.86 21.94
CA SER A 326 -0.15 -2.22 21.95
C SER A 326 0.46 -2.06 20.55
N ILE A 327 -0.23 -2.52 19.50
CA ILE A 327 0.23 -2.41 18.11
C ILE A 327 0.35 -0.94 17.71
N LEU A 328 -0.70 -0.14 17.92
CA LEU A 328 -0.71 1.31 17.65
C LEU A 328 0.45 2.05 18.31
N SER A 329 0.79 1.70 19.54
CA SER A 329 1.84 2.36 20.32
C SER A 329 3.26 1.99 19.88
N ASN A 330 3.42 1.00 18.99
CA ASN A 330 4.74 0.49 18.61
C ASN A 330 5.05 0.58 17.12
N ILE A 331 4.10 1.00 16.27
CA ILE A 331 4.32 1.04 14.82
C ILE A 331 5.51 1.94 14.43
N SER A 332 5.59 3.17 14.92
CA SER A 332 6.69 4.08 14.61
C SER A 332 8.03 3.67 15.22
N LYS A 333 8.01 2.84 16.28
CA LYS A 333 9.23 2.39 16.95
C LYS A 333 9.98 1.30 16.18
N VAL A 334 9.30 0.62 15.27
CA VAL A 334 9.90 -0.46 14.48
C VAL A 334 10.30 -0.04 13.07
N SER A 335 9.75 1.08 12.59
CA SER A 335 9.91 1.55 11.21
C SER A 335 10.72 2.83 11.05
N ASN A 336 11.11 3.48 12.16
CA ASN A 336 11.88 4.72 12.12
C ASN A 336 13.23 4.56 12.82
N ALA A 337 14.24 5.26 12.30
CA ALA A 337 15.56 5.35 12.94
C ALA A 337 15.46 6.01 14.35
N PRO A 338 16.36 5.66 15.30
CA PRO A 338 17.50 4.74 15.16
C PRO A 338 17.12 3.28 15.36
N GLY A 339 18.01 2.36 14.97
CA GLY A 339 17.86 0.93 15.25
C GLY A 339 18.65 0.03 14.31
N ILE A 340 18.58 -1.26 14.58
CA ILE A 340 19.17 -2.28 13.69
C ILE A 340 18.35 -2.34 12.40
N VAL A 341 18.99 -2.11 11.26
CA VAL A 341 18.31 -2.14 9.96
C VAL A 341 17.79 -3.53 9.65
N ILE A 342 16.50 -3.62 9.34
CA ILE A 342 15.81 -4.84 8.90
C ILE A 342 15.31 -4.62 7.47
N ASN A 343 15.61 -5.56 6.58
CA ASN A 343 15.19 -5.57 5.18
C ASN A 343 14.23 -6.73 4.91
N PRO A 344 13.60 -6.80 3.73
CA PRO A 344 12.83 -7.96 3.29
C PRO A 344 13.63 -9.26 3.40
N GLY A 345 12.98 -10.35 3.81
CA GLY A 345 13.62 -11.64 4.10
C GLY A 345 14.36 -11.71 5.45
N GLN A 346 14.29 -10.66 6.26
CA GLN A 346 14.96 -10.60 7.57
C GLN A 346 13.98 -10.45 8.74
N LEU A 347 12.68 -10.73 8.56
CA LEU A 347 11.69 -10.57 9.63
C LEU A 347 12.00 -11.47 10.82
N SER A 348 12.46 -12.70 10.58
CA SER A 348 12.90 -13.59 11.67
C SER A 348 13.98 -12.95 12.54
N TYR A 349 14.98 -12.30 11.93
CA TYR A 349 16.02 -11.59 12.65
C TYR A 349 15.48 -10.38 13.41
N GLY A 350 14.62 -9.57 12.76
CA GLY A 350 13.96 -8.41 13.40
C GLY A 350 13.15 -8.81 14.64
N LEU A 351 12.35 -9.88 14.52
CA LEU A 351 11.55 -10.41 15.62
C LEU A 351 12.43 -10.90 16.80
N GLN A 352 13.56 -11.55 16.51
CA GLN A 352 14.53 -11.99 17.53
C GLN A 352 15.21 -10.78 18.21
N MET A 353 15.58 -9.76 17.47
CA MET A 353 16.17 -8.54 18.05
C MET A 353 15.19 -7.83 18.97
N LEU A 354 13.94 -7.69 18.57
CA LEU A 354 12.87 -7.14 19.41
C LEU A 354 12.64 -7.98 20.68
N ALA A 355 12.62 -9.32 20.55
CA ALA A 355 12.51 -10.22 21.70
C ALA A 355 13.69 -10.09 22.68
N ALA A 356 14.87 -9.72 22.17
CA ALA A 356 16.06 -9.42 22.98
C ALA A 356 16.11 -7.99 23.53
N GLY A 357 15.02 -7.19 23.36
CA GLY A 357 14.92 -5.81 23.82
C GLY A 357 15.79 -4.82 23.06
N LYS A 358 16.12 -5.14 21.78
CA LYS A 358 16.89 -4.24 20.91
C LYS A 358 15.96 -3.39 20.08
N GLU A 359 16.39 -2.16 19.79
CA GLU A 359 15.73 -1.27 18.83
C GLU A 359 16.06 -1.70 17.41
N ILE A 360 15.06 -1.67 16.54
CA ILE A 360 15.20 -1.94 15.11
C ILE A 360 14.74 -0.73 14.30
N ASN A 361 15.19 -0.68 13.04
CA ASN A 361 14.68 0.22 12.01
C ASN A 361 14.35 -0.64 10.77
N TYR A 362 13.06 -0.87 10.53
CA TYR A 362 12.60 -1.58 9.36
C TYR A 362 12.61 -0.64 8.15
N GLN A 363 13.55 -0.83 7.23
CA GLN A 363 13.60 -0.07 5.98
C GLN A 363 12.78 -0.70 4.85
N GLY A 364 12.64 -2.03 4.87
CA GLY A 364 11.77 -2.73 3.94
C GLY A 364 12.21 -2.65 2.47
N ALA A 365 11.24 -2.85 1.60
CA ALA A 365 11.35 -2.75 0.14
C ALA A 365 11.34 -1.28 -0.34
N THR A 366 10.71 -0.38 0.42
CA THR A 366 10.40 1.00 0.03
C THR A 366 11.20 2.05 0.80
N ASP A 367 12.17 1.64 1.62
CA ASP A 367 12.94 2.50 2.52
C ASP A 367 12.02 3.31 3.45
N VAL A 368 11.07 2.61 4.08
CA VAL A 368 10.02 3.21 4.91
C VAL A 368 10.60 3.97 6.09
N GLU A 369 10.26 5.26 6.18
CA GLU A 369 10.31 6.06 7.38
C GLU A 369 9.05 6.92 7.45
N PHE A 370 8.35 6.89 8.57
CA PHE A 370 7.10 7.62 8.72
C PHE A 370 7.31 8.99 9.36
N ASN A 371 6.57 9.95 8.86
CA ASN A 371 6.43 11.26 9.49
C ASN A 371 5.37 11.22 10.62
N VAL A 372 5.11 12.38 11.23
CA VAL A 372 4.15 12.51 12.33
C VAL A 372 2.69 12.28 11.93
N PHE A 373 2.38 12.19 10.66
CA PHE A 373 1.06 11.92 10.10
C PHE A 373 0.88 10.46 9.67
N GLY A 374 1.88 9.60 9.90
CA GLY A 374 1.84 8.22 9.41
C GLY A 374 2.10 8.07 7.91
N ASP A 375 2.59 9.11 7.23
CA ASP A 375 2.96 9.04 5.83
C ASP A 375 4.42 8.59 5.68
N ALA A 376 4.69 7.66 4.76
CA ALA A 376 6.04 7.33 4.35
C ALA A 376 6.67 8.49 3.56
N ALA A 377 7.96 8.71 3.75
CA ALA A 377 8.72 9.70 2.98
C ALA A 377 8.75 9.34 1.48
N GLY A 378 8.94 8.06 1.18
CA GLY A 378 8.84 7.45 -0.14
C GLY A 378 9.84 7.94 -1.19
N ALA A 379 9.87 7.21 -2.28
CA ALA A 379 10.57 7.53 -3.52
C ALA A 379 9.65 7.18 -4.69
N PHE A 380 9.98 7.66 -5.89
CA PHE A 380 9.21 7.38 -7.10
C PHE A 380 10.12 6.83 -8.19
N LYS A 381 9.53 6.01 -9.05
CA LYS A 381 10.14 5.50 -10.27
C LYS A 381 9.49 6.17 -11.47
N GLU A 382 10.30 6.49 -12.46
CA GLU A 382 9.84 6.81 -13.80
C GLU A 382 9.63 5.51 -14.58
N LEU A 383 8.50 5.42 -15.26
CA LEU A 383 8.10 4.29 -16.09
C LEU A 383 7.68 4.78 -17.46
N GLU A 384 8.01 4.01 -18.49
CA GLU A 384 7.61 4.26 -19.87
C GLU A 384 7.14 2.96 -20.51
N VAL A 385 6.10 3.02 -21.32
CA VAL A 385 5.66 1.88 -22.11
C VAL A 385 6.60 1.72 -23.30
N SER A 386 7.30 0.60 -23.34
CA SER A 386 8.24 0.29 -24.42
C SER A 386 8.26 -1.21 -24.72
N GLY A 387 8.06 -1.53 -26.00
CA GLY A 387 8.08 -2.91 -26.47
C GLY A 387 6.98 -3.79 -25.86
N GLY A 388 5.83 -3.21 -25.51
CA GLY A 388 4.69 -3.92 -24.96
C GLY A 388 4.75 -4.20 -23.45
N ALA A 389 5.58 -3.46 -22.71
CA ALA A 389 5.65 -3.52 -21.24
C ALA A 389 6.07 -2.18 -20.64
N PHE A 390 5.82 -1.99 -19.32
CA PHE A 390 6.42 -0.88 -18.60
C PHE A 390 7.90 -1.14 -18.32
N ALA A 391 8.76 -0.24 -18.78
CA ALA A 391 10.18 -0.21 -18.47
C ALA A 391 10.47 0.84 -17.39
N THR A 392 11.24 0.48 -16.35
CA THR A 392 11.72 1.45 -15.37
C THR A 392 12.87 2.26 -15.98
N MET A 393 12.68 3.56 -16.11
CA MET A 393 13.66 4.50 -16.69
C MET A 393 14.64 5.04 -15.64
N GLY A 394 14.20 5.14 -14.37
CA GLY A 394 15.05 5.64 -13.29
C GLY A 394 14.28 5.95 -12.00
N ALA A 395 15.02 6.47 -11.02
CA ALA A 395 14.45 7.06 -9.81
C ALA A 395 14.18 8.55 -10.01
N LEU A 396 13.11 9.04 -9.39
CA LEU A 396 12.66 10.44 -9.45
C LEU A 396 12.82 11.13 -8.10
#